data_681b74ff70613738af36650ef7898397
#
_entry.id   681b74ff70613738af36650ef7898397
#
_cell.length_a   1.000
_cell.length_b   1.000
_cell.length_c   1.000
_cell.angle_alpha   90.00
_cell.angle_beta   90.00
_cell.angle_gamma   90.00
#
_symmetry.space_group_name_H-M   'P 1'
#
loop_
_entity.id
_entity.type
_entity.pdbx_description
1 polymer ?
#
loop_
_entity_poly.entity_id
_entity_poly.type
_entity_poly.pdbx_seq_one_letter_code
_entity_poly.pdbx_strand_id
1 'polypeptide(L)'
;MDSRNKLRIVFGDVTVGIHGEDFHYIFSKQTGGMESLVKAGKEWLYRTPYPTFWRATTDNDRGNGFPLRSGMWLGADQFRKCIGFQLSVDGEAVENHNAPENNVYSNQEYVQEAVLTYTYETITVPATTVDVSYTVHADGKIHVLVHYHGKEGLPELPVFGMRFIMPTKAVGYCYEGLSGETYPDRMAGGIYGRYEVEGLPVTPYLVPQECGM
;
A
#
# COMPACT_ATOMS: atom_id res chain seq x y z
N MET A 1 21.93 26.62 -6.69
CA MET A 1 21.06 25.53 -7.22
C MET A 1 19.74 25.63 -6.49
N ASP A 2 18.65 25.73 -7.22
CA ASP A 2 17.32 25.97 -6.66
C ASP A 2 16.88 24.72 -5.85
N SER A 3 16.71 24.85 -4.53
CA SER A 3 16.29 23.75 -3.64
C SER A 3 14.80 23.40 -3.78
N ARG A 4 14.06 24.16 -4.57
CA ARG A 4 12.60 24.07 -4.72
C ARG A 4 12.08 22.81 -5.44
N ASN A 5 12.97 21.97 -5.99
CA ASN A 5 12.62 20.73 -6.70
C ASN A 5 13.45 19.53 -6.22
N LYS A 6 13.77 19.47 -4.95
CA LYS A 6 14.54 18.36 -4.38
C LYS A 6 13.88 17.83 -3.12
N LEU A 7 14.01 16.52 -2.92
CA LEU A 7 13.70 15.87 -1.66
C LEU A 7 14.85 16.08 -0.68
N ARG A 8 14.54 16.29 0.59
CA ARG A 8 15.50 16.14 1.68
C ARG A 8 15.26 14.83 2.39
N ILE A 9 16.27 13.97 2.45
CA ILE A 9 16.23 12.73 3.21
C ILE A 9 16.87 12.95 4.58
N VAL A 10 16.20 12.48 5.62
CA VAL A 10 16.68 12.51 7.00
C VAL A 10 16.73 11.08 7.54
N PHE A 11 17.92 10.62 7.85
CA PHE A 11 18.13 9.29 8.43
C PHE A 11 18.01 9.36 9.94
N GLY A 12 17.09 8.56 10.49
CA GLY A 12 17.02 8.25 11.91
C GLY A 12 17.47 6.81 12.18
N ASP A 13 17.61 6.43 13.43
CA ASP A 13 18.01 5.07 13.79
C ASP A 13 16.94 4.04 13.42
N VAL A 14 15.67 4.40 13.53
CA VAL A 14 14.52 3.52 13.26
C VAL A 14 13.64 4.00 12.11
N THR A 15 13.85 5.21 11.59
CA THR A 15 13.02 5.81 10.54
C THR A 15 13.87 6.46 9.45
N VAL A 16 13.24 6.66 8.30
CA VAL A 16 13.71 7.52 7.22
C VAL A 16 12.63 8.57 6.96
N GLY A 17 12.96 9.85 7.12
CA GLY A 17 12.10 10.96 6.79
C GLY A 17 12.39 11.48 5.39
N ILE A 18 11.35 11.73 4.59
CA ILE A 18 11.47 12.35 3.27
C ILE A 18 10.63 13.62 3.26
N HIS A 19 11.28 14.73 3.00
CA HIS A 19 10.69 16.06 3.10
C HIS A 19 10.77 16.79 1.76
N GLY A 20 9.70 17.44 1.37
CA GLY A 20 9.62 18.37 0.27
C GLY A 20 9.05 19.72 0.71
N GLU A 21 8.59 20.53 -0.24
CA GLU A 21 8.11 21.89 0.04
C GLU A 21 6.83 21.89 0.90
N ASP A 22 5.84 21.05 0.55
CA ASP A 22 4.53 21.00 1.20
C ASP A 22 4.19 19.62 1.78
N PHE A 23 5.18 18.74 1.89
CA PHE A 23 4.96 17.38 2.37
C PHE A 23 6.13 16.89 3.23
N HIS A 24 5.80 15.96 4.12
CA HIS A 24 6.81 15.13 4.76
C HIS A 24 6.24 13.73 5.02
N TYR A 25 7.03 12.72 4.71
CA TYR A 25 6.69 11.31 4.85
C TYR A 25 7.69 10.64 5.76
N ILE A 26 7.19 9.75 6.63
CA ILE A 26 8.03 8.97 7.55
C ILE A 26 7.87 7.49 7.22
N PHE A 27 8.99 6.84 7.01
CA PHE A 27 9.08 5.42 6.75
C PHE A 27 9.81 4.73 7.91
N SER A 28 9.21 3.68 8.47
CA SER A 28 9.76 2.95 9.61
C SER A 28 10.53 1.73 9.15
N LYS A 29 11.74 1.58 9.67
CA LYS A 29 12.55 0.35 9.52
C LYS A 29 12.15 -0.70 10.54
N GLN A 30 11.58 -0.27 11.67
CA GLN A 30 11.20 -1.15 12.78
C GLN A 30 9.85 -1.83 12.56
N THR A 31 8.81 -1.04 12.22
CA THR A 31 7.46 -1.58 11.96
C THR A 31 7.30 -2.06 10.53
N GLY A 32 8.19 -1.63 9.65
CA GLY A 32 8.17 -1.91 8.21
C GLY A 32 7.04 -1.18 7.49
N GLY A 33 7.36 -0.13 6.72
CA GLY A 33 6.42 0.61 5.90
C GLY A 33 6.29 2.10 6.23
N MET A 34 5.37 2.77 5.56
CA MET A 34 5.10 4.20 5.72
C MET A 34 4.26 4.45 6.97
N GLU A 35 4.79 5.15 7.96
CA GLU A 35 4.10 5.48 9.21
C GLU A 35 3.32 6.79 9.14
N SER A 36 3.80 7.77 8.35
CA SER A 36 3.17 9.08 8.26
C SER A 36 3.22 9.58 6.81
N LEU A 37 2.11 10.13 6.35
CA LEU A 37 1.95 10.78 5.07
C LEU A 37 1.30 12.14 5.30
N VAL A 38 2.14 13.16 5.55
CA VAL A 38 1.69 14.54 5.70
C VAL A 38 1.86 15.27 4.38
N LYS A 39 0.78 15.84 3.87
CA LYS A 39 0.79 16.73 2.71
C LYS A 39 -0.13 17.92 2.96
N ALA A 40 0.35 19.12 2.62
CA ALA A 40 -0.36 20.38 2.87
C ALA A 40 -0.81 20.52 4.35
N GLY A 41 0.06 20.13 5.28
CA GLY A 41 -0.18 20.21 6.72
C GLY A 41 -1.19 19.21 7.29
N LYS A 42 -1.68 18.24 6.49
CA LYS A 42 -2.65 17.23 6.92
C LYS A 42 -2.03 15.84 6.90
N GLU A 43 -2.20 15.08 8.00
CA GLU A 43 -1.90 13.66 8.06
C GLU A 43 -3.00 12.84 7.35
N TRP A 44 -2.60 12.00 6.43
CA TRP A 44 -3.50 11.18 5.61
C TRP A 44 -3.54 9.72 6.02
N LEU A 45 -2.63 9.25 6.86
CA LEU A 45 -2.61 7.87 7.33
C LEU A 45 -3.06 7.78 8.78
N TYR A 46 -3.92 6.83 9.07
CA TYR A 46 -4.23 6.42 10.43
C TYR A 46 -3.24 5.38 10.94
N ARG A 47 -2.75 4.53 10.05
CA ARG A 47 -1.72 3.52 10.31
C ARG A 47 -1.01 3.12 9.03
N THR A 48 0.15 2.47 9.17
CA THR A 48 0.96 1.95 8.08
C THR A 48 0.13 1.14 7.09
N PRO A 49 0.16 1.49 5.78
CA PRO A 49 -0.44 0.68 4.73
C PRO A 49 0.24 -0.69 4.61
N TYR A 50 -0.52 -1.70 4.24
CA TYR A 50 0.00 -3.04 4.10
C TYR A 50 -0.73 -3.86 3.02
N PRO A 51 -0.06 -4.90 2.48
CA PRO A 51 -0.69 -5.83 1.56
C PRO A 51 -1.88 -6.53 2.23
N THR A 52 -2.95 -6.76 1.49
CA THR A 52 -4.13 -7.49 1.96
C THR A 52 -4.41 -8.69 1.07
N PHE A 53 -4.87 -9.78 1.67
CA PHE A 53 -5.05 -11.08 1.03
C PHE A 53 -6.47 -11.64 1.21
N TRP A 54 -7.29 -10.98 2.02
CA TRP A 54 -8.63 -11.46 2.34
C TRP A 54 -9.67 -10.39 2.10
N ARG A 55 -10.82 -10.81 1.59
CA ARG A 55 -12.03 -10.00 1.42
C ARG A 55 -13.22 -10.65 2.14
N ALA A 56 -14.28 -9.89 2.36
CA ALA A 56 -15.56 -10.46 2.78
C ALA A 56 -16.02 -11.50 1.78
N THR A 57 -16.54 -12.61 2.27
CA THR A 57 -17.01 -13.72 1.44
C THR A 57 -18.44 -13.47 0.97
N THR A 58 -18.69 -13.80 -0.29
CA THR A 58 -20.04 -13.77 -0.87
C THR A 58 -20.80 -15.07 -0.58
N ASP A 59 -22.09 -15.12 -0.91
CA ASP A 59 -22.88 -16.34 -0.81
C ASP A 59 -22.36 -17.44 -1.75
N ASN A 60 -21.90 -17.05 -2.95
CA ASN A 60 -21.28 -17.98 -3.89
C ASN A 60 -19.99 -18.57 -3.33
N ASP A 61 -19.16 -17.76 -2.68
CA ASP A 61 -17.95 -18.25 -2.00
C ASP A 61 -18.30 -19.29 -0.92
N ARG A 62 -19.30 -19.01 -0.11
CA ARG A 62 -19.75 -19.93 0.95
C ARG A 62 -20.36 -21.20 0.36
N GLY A 63 -21.19 -21.07 -0.67
CA GLY A 63 -21.82 -22.21 -1.34
C GLY A 63 -20.84 -23.19 -1.99
N ASN A 64 -19.72 -22.68 -2.50
CA ASN A 64 -18.69 -23.51 -3.12
C ASN A 64 -17.54 -23.92 -2.17
N GLY A 65 -17.60 -23.54 -0.90
CA GLY A 65 -16.61 -23.89 0.12
C GLY A 65 -15.27 -23.12 0.00
N PHE A 66 -15.24 -22.02 -0.76
CA PHE A 66 -14.04 -21.19 -0.93
C PHE A 66 -13.42 -20.71 0.37
N PRO A 67 -14.19 -20.23 1.39
CA PRO A 67 -13.61 -19.79 2.66
C PRO A 67 -12.84 -20.87 3.40
N LEU A 68 -13.20 -22.13 3.24
CA LEU A 68 -12.50 -23.26 3.85
C LEU A 68 -11.21 -23.58 3.08
N ARG A 69 -11.29 -23.65 1.75
CA ARG A 69 -10.12 -23.95 0.90
C ARG A 69 -9.05 -22.87 0.97
N SER A 70 -9.45 -21.60 1.01
CA SER A 70 -8.56 -20.44 1.02
C SER A 70 -8.37 -19.83 2.40
N GLY A 71 -8.87 -20.48 3.47
CA GLY A 71 -8.87 -19.95 4.84
C GLY A 71 -7.48 -19.63 5.40
N MET A 72 -6.44 -20.20 4.83
CA MET A 72 -5.04 -19.88 5.16
C MET A 72 -4.70 -18.39 4.97
N TRP A 73 -5.41 -17.70 4.08
CA TRP A 73 -5.22 -16.27 3.83
C TRP A 73 -5.93 -15.37 4.84
N LEU A 74 -6.86 -15.92 5.63
CA LEU A 74 -7.56 -15.15 6.65
C LEU A 74 -6.57 -14.69 7.73
N GLY A 75 -6.40 -13.39 7.85
CA GLY A 75 -5.45 -12.80 8.80
C GLY A 75 -3.98 -12.82 8.37
N ALA A 76 -3.64 -13.34 7.19
CA ALA A 76 -2.27 -13.33 6.68
C ALA A 76 -1.67 -11.92 6.58
N ASP A 77 -2.52 -10.92 6.36
CA ASP A 77 -2.17 -9.50 6.37
C ASP A 77 -1.85 -8.96 7.78
N GLN A 78 -2.48 -9.51 8.82
CA GLN A 78 -2.28 -9.07 10.20
C GLN A 78 -0.97 -9.61 10.81
N PHE A 79 -0.60 -10.82 10.43
CA PHE A 79 0.54 -11.54 11.02
C PHE A 79 1.77 -11.60 10.09
N ARG A 80 1.77 -10.82 9.02
CA ARG A 80 2.94 -10.69 8.14
C ARG A 80 4.15 -10.19 8.92
N LYS A 81 5.33 -10.61 8.51
CA LYS A 81 6.60 -10.19 9.10
C LYS A 81 7.40 -9.40 8.08
N CYS A 82 7.84 -8.19 8.42
CA CYS A 82 8.82 -7.48 7.62
C CYS A 82 10.18 -8.14 7.83
N ILE A 83 10.76 -8.68 6.75
CA ILE A 83 12.03 -9.41 6.77
C ILE A 83 13.15 -8.70 6.02
N GLY A 84 12.83 -7.64 5.27
CA GLY A 84 13.80 -6.88 4.50
C GLY A 84 13.41 -5.43 4.34
N PHE A 85 14.43 -4.57 4.31
CA PHE A 85 14.32 -3.15 3.99
C PHE A 85 15.49 -2.76 3.09
N GLN A 86 15.20 -2.05 2.01
CA GLN A 86 16.18 -1.52 1.07
C GLN A 86 15.83 -0.06 0.77
N LEU A 87 16.87 0.76 0.60
CA LEU A 87 16.74 2.15 0.20
C LEU A 87 17.67 2.42 -0.97
N SER A 88 17.17 3.08 -1.98
CA SER A 88 18.00 3.70 -3.02
C SER A 88 17.62 5.16 -3.21
N VAL A 89 18.58 5.97 -3.60
CA VAL A 89 18.40 7.40 -3.89
C VAL A 89 19.06 7.73 -5.22
N ASP A 90 18.32 8.42 -6.09
CA ASP A 90 18.77 8.75 -7.45
C ASP A 90 19.34 7.53 -8.23
N GLY A 91 18.76 6.33 -7.96
CA GLY A 91 19.17 5.06 -8.56
C GLY A 91 20.32 4.34 -7.87
N GLU A 92 20.93 4.93 -6.83
CA GLU A 92 22.05 4.34 -6.10
C GLU A 92 21.60 3.73 -4.76
N ALA A 93 22.02 2.50 -4.47
CA ALA A 93 21.70 1.83 -3.21
C ALA A 93 22.39 2.52 -2.03
N VAL A 94 21.63 2.72 -0.93
CA VAL A 94 22.15 3.29 0.31
C VAL A 94 22.29 2.17 1.34
N GLU A 95 23.54 1.73 1.59
CA GLU A 95 23.82 0.66 2.55
C GLU A 95 23.70 1.14 4.00
N ASN A 96 24.24 2.32 4.31
CA ASN A 96 24.15 2.92 5.64
C ASN A 96 23.10 4.02 5.67
N HIS A 97 21.94 3.70 6.20
CA HIS A 97 20.79 4.58 6.33
C HIS A 97 20.44 4.90 7.80
N ASN A 98 21.44 4.88 8.69
CA ASN A 98 21.30 5.28 10.09
C ASN A 98 21.53 6.78 10.28
N ALA A 99 21.12 7.30 11.43
CA ALA A 99 21.38 8.69 11.78
C ALA A 99 22.88 8.98 11.72
N PRO A 100 23.29 10.16 11.21
CA PRO A 100 24.69 10.54 11.18
C PRO A 100 25.23 10.78 12.60
N GLU A 101 26.53 10.55 12.80
CA GLU A 101 27.17 10.82 14.08
C GLU A 101 26.97 12.28 14.53
N ASN A 102 26.62 12.45 15.78
CA ASN A 102 26.34 13.74 16.39
C ASN A 102 25.25 14.59 15.71
N ASN A 103 24.35 13.93 14.93
CA ASN A 103 23.31 14.60 14.15
C ASN A 103 23.84 15.67 13.18
N VAL A 104 25.07 15.50 12.70
CA VAL A 104 25.66 16.42 11.71
C VAL A 104 25.28 15.97 10.30
N TYR A 105 24.33 16.69 9.69
CA TYR A 105 23.89 16.47 8.31
C TYR A 105 24.76 17.25 7.33
N SER A 106 24.92 16.72 6.12
CA SER A 106 25.60 17.34 4.99
C SER A 106 24.60 17.85 3.95
N ASN A 107 25.07 18.54 2.90
CA ASN A 107 24.22 18.96 1.79
C ASN A 107 23.94 17.84 0.78
N GLN A 108 24.40 16.63 1.05
CA GLN A 108 24.19 15.46 0.21
C GLN A 108 22.81 14.79 0.44
N GLU A 109 22.07 15.26 1.45
CA GLU A 109 20.71 14.78 1.74
C GLU A 109 19.65 15.21 0.68
N TYR A 110 20.01 16.08 -0.26
CA TYR A 110 19.09 16.57 -1.30
C TYR A 110 19.17 15.76 -2.57
N VAL A 111 18.08 15.07 -2.88
CA VAL A 111 17.96 14.14 -4.02
C VAL A 111 16.71 14.40 -4.85
N GLN A 112 16.59 13.77 -6.02
CA GLN A 112 15.41 13.88 -6.88
C GLN A 112 14.38 12.81 -6.59
N GLU A 113 14.84 11.61 -6.25
CA GLU A 113 14.02 10.44 -6.06
C GLU A 113 14.56 9.58 -4.91
N ALA A 114 13.66 9.01 -4.15
CA ALA A 114 13.98 7.99 -3.15
C ALA A 114 13.06 6.78 -3.32
N VAL A 115 13.65 5.58 -3.34
CA VAL A 115 12.89 4.32 -3.42
C VAL A 115 13.13 3.51 -2.15
N LEU A 116 12.05 3.21 -1.43
CA LEU A 116 12.07 2.41 -0.21
C LEU A 116 11.31 1.12 -0.47
N THR A 117 11.98 -0.01 -0.34
CA THR A 117 11.38 -1.34 -0.57
C THR A 117 11.37 -2.15 0.71
N TYR A 118 10.20 -2.65 1.06
CA TYR A 118 9.98 -3.55 2.18
C TYR A 118 9.61 -4.93 1.67
N THR A 119 10.26 -5.97 2.18
CA THR A 119 9.90 -7.36 1.93
C THR A 119 9.15 -7.92 3.12
N TYR A 120 7.93 -8.38 2.90
CA TYR A 120 7.11 -9.04 3.92
C TYR A 120 7.00 -10.52 3.63
N GLU A 121 7.12 -11.33 4.68
CA GLU A 121 6.83 -12.75 4.65
C GLU A 121 5.45 -13.01 5.25
N THR A 122 4.66 -13.86 4.59
CA THR A 122 3.34 -14.30 5.06
C THR A 122 3.47 -15.45 6.05
N ILE A 123 2.45 -15.65 6.89
CA ILE A 123 2.34 -16.79 7.82
C ILE A 123 1.78 -18.05 7.16
N THR A 124 1.54 -18.02 5.85
CA THR A 124 1.02 -19.16 5.10
C THR A 124 1.98 -20.33 5.08
N VAL A 125 1.48 -21.54 4.82
CA VAL A 125 2.30 -22.74 4.65
C VAL A 125 2.04 -23.35 3.29
N PRO A 126 3.00 -23.28 2.35
CA PRO A 126 4.32 -22.66 2.48
C PRO A 126 4.26 -21.13 2.64
N ALA A 127 5.25 -20.55 3.32
CA ALA A 127 5.38 -19.10 3.39
C ALA A 127 5.73 -18.52 2.02
N THR A 128 5.22 -17.33 1.71
CA THR A 128 5.57 -16.56 0.51
C THR A 128 5.91 -15.12 0.86
N THR A 129 6.41 -14.37 -0.09
CA THR A 129 6.83 -12.98 0.13
C THR A 129 6.06 -11.99 -0.74
N VAL A 130 6.00 -10.76 -0.24
CA VAL A 130 5.49 -9.59 -0.96
C VAL A 130 6.47 -8.46 -0.79
N ASP A 131 6.88 -7.85 -1.89
CA ASP A 131 7.64 -6.61 -1.88
C ASP A 131 6.71 -5.42 -2.07
N VAL A 132 6.91 -4.39 -1.27
CA VAL A 132 6.23 -3.10 -1.38
C VAL A 132 7.27 -2.01 -1.54
N SER A 133 7.32 -1.40 -2.72
CA SER A 133 8.24 -0.33 -3.04
C SER A 133 7.49 0.99 -3.12
N TYR A 134 8.00 2.00 -2.43
CA TYR A 134 7.52 3.38 -2.46
C TYR A 134 8.57 4.23 -3.18
N THR A 135 8.24 4.71 -4.37
CA THR A 135 9.07 5.69 -5.08
C THR A 135 8.53 7.08 -4.80
N VAL A 136 9.30 7.88 -4.08
CA VAL A 136 8.94 9.25 -3.73
C VAL A 136 9.68 10.22 -4.64
N HIS A 137 8.92 11.07 -5.31
CA HIS A 137 9.44 12.10 -6.23
C HIS A 137 9.44 13.49 -5.59
N ALA A 138 10.27 14.38 -6.13
CA ALA A 138 10.44 15.74 -5.62
C ALA A 138 9.14 16.58 -5.61
N ASP A 139 8.15 16.25 -6.44
CA ASP A 139 6.82 16.87 -6.45
C ASP A 139 5.86 16.31 -5.37
N GLY A 140 6.34 15.40 -4.53
CA GLY A 140 5.57 14.75 -3.48
C GLY A 140 4.67 13.62 -3.95
N LYS A 141 4.72 13.23 -5.23
CA LYS A 141 4.05 12.02 -5.67
C LYS A 141 4.74 10.79 -5.16
N ILE A 142 3.95 9.79 -4.80
CA ILE A 142 4.43 8.48 -4.40
C ILE A 142 3.87 7.46 -5.37
N HIS A 143 4.77 6.76 -6.06
CA HIS A 143 4.42 5.58 -6.82
C HIS A 143 4.60 4.35 -5.93
N VAL A 144 3.53 3.56 -5.78
CA VAL A 144 3.56 2.34 -4.96
C VAL A 144 3.48 1.13 -5.86
N LEU A 145 4.53 0.31 -5.84
CA LEU A 145 4.57 -0.97 -6.54
C LEU A 145 4.47 -2.09 -5.52
N VAL A 146 3.54 -3.01 -5.72
CA VAL A 146 3.35 -4.16 -4.84
C VAL A 146 3.51 -5.44 -5.66
N HIS A 147 4.50 -6.25 -5.30
CA HIS A 147 4.83 -7.48 -6.00
C HIS A 147 4.64 -8.69 -5.09
N TYR A 148 3.66 -9.53 -5.43
CA TYR A 148 3.42 -10.82 -4.80
C TYR A 148 4.20 -11.90 -5.55
N HIS A 149 5.12 -12.59 -4.87
CA HIS A 149 5.97 -13.60 -5.51
C HIS A 149 5.26 -14.92 -5.76
N GLY A 150 4.24 -15.24 -4.96
CA GLY A 150 3.56 -16.52 -5.05
C GLY A 150 4.43 -17.69 -4.62
N LYS A 151 3.81 -18.85 -4.44
CA LYS A 151 4.53 -20.10 -4.21
C LYS A 151 3.62 -21.29 -4.53
N GLU A 152 4.20 -22.32 -5.14
CA GLU A 152 3.49 -23.56 -5.41
C GLU A 152 3.00 -24.20 -4.09
N GLY A 153 1.80 -24.78 -4.13
CA GLY A 153 1.14 -25.38 -2.97
C GLY A 153 0.30 -24.42 -2.12
N LEU A 154 0.29 -23.11 -2.44
CA LEU A 154 -0.65 -22.17 -1.81
C LEU A 154 -2.06 -22.32 -2.39
N PRO A 155 -3.11 -22.19 -1.56
CA PRO A 155 -4.47 -22.14 -2.04
C PRO A 155 -4.75 -20.87 -2.85
N GLU A 156 -5.85 -20.89 -3.60
CA GLU A 156 -6.33 -19.72 -4.37
C GLU A 156 -6.38 -18.47 -3.49
N LEU A 157 -5.83 -17.38 -4.01
CA LEU A 157 -5.75 -16.09 -3.34
C LEU A 157 -7.08 -15.34 -3.46
N PRO A 158 -7.77 -15.02 -2.34
CA PRO A 158 -9.10 -14.39 -2.40
C PRO A 158 -9.09 -12.97 -2.99
N VAL A 159 -8.05 -12.21 -2.68
CA VAL A 159 -7.82 -10.86 -3.19
C VAL A 159 -6.34 -10.51 -3.00
N PHE A 160 -5.83 -9.63 -3.82
CA PHE A 160 -4.53 -9.01 -3.62
C PHE A 160 -4.61 -7.50 -3.84
N GLY A 161 -4.04 -6.73 -2.91
CA GLY A 161 -4.03 -5.29 -3.00
C GLY A 161 -3.30 -4.64 -1.82
N MET A 162 -3.32 -3.31 -1.79
CA MET A 162 -2.82 -2.50 -0.66
C MET A 162 -3.98 -1.88 0.10
N ARG A 163 -3.93 -1.98 1.42
CA ARG A 163 -4.93 -1.35 2.29
C ARG A 163 -4.36 -0.08 2.90
N PHE A 164 -5.03 1.03 2.61
CA PHE A 164 -4.79 2.33 3.23
C PHE A 164 -5.95 2.64 4.17
N ILE A 165 -5.65 3.11 5.37
CA ILE A 165 -6.66 3.53 6.33
C ILE A 165 -6.43 5.00 6.63
N MET A 166 -7.45 5.81 6.35
CA MET A 166 -7.42 7.25 6.51
C MET A 166 -8.08 7.67 7.84
N PRO A 167 -7.60 8.72 8.50
CA PRO A 167 -8.20 9.21 9.77
C PRO A 167 -9.55 9.88 9.57
N THR A 168 -9.85 10.33 8.34
CA THR A 168 -11.09 11.02 8.01
C THR A 168 -11.95 10.17 7.09
N LYS A 169 -13.24 10.04 7.42
CA LYS A 169 -14.21 9.35 6.57
C LYS A 169 -14.32 10.06 5.22
N ALA A 170 -14.28 9.28 4.13
CA ALA A 170 -14.53 9.81 2.79
C ALA A 170 -15.97 10.31 2.66
N VAL A 171 -16.14 11.42 1.99
CA VAL A 171 -17.46 11.99 1.63
C VAL A 171 -17.91 11.56 0.23
N GLY A 172 -17.02 10.94 -0.52
CA GLY A 172 -17.22 10.43 -1.85
C GLY A 172 -15.90 10.12 -2.51
N TYR A 173 -15.94 9.59 -3.70
CA TYR A 173 -14.76 9.34 -4.52
C TYR A 173 -15.10 9.33 -6.01
N CYS A 174 -14.11 9.54 -6.84
CA CYS A 174 -14.22 9.31 -8.27
C CYS A 174 -13.21 8.25 -8.71
N TYR A 175 -13.58 7.52 -9.75
CA TYR A 175 -12.70 6.53 -10.35
C TYR A 175 -12.90 6.48 -11.87
N GLU A 176 -11.92 5.96 -12.55
CA GLU A 176 -11.95 5.71 -13.98
C GLU A 176 -11.73 4.22 -14.23
N GLY A 177 -12.63 3.60 -14.98
CA GLY A 177 -12.57 2.17 -15.24
C GLY A 177 -13.90 1.61 -15.75
N LEU A 178 -13.97 0.29 -15.83
CA LEU A 178 -15.22 -0.42 -16.11
C LEU A 178 -16.16 -0.31 -14.90
N SER A 179 -17.40 0.09 -15.14
CA SER A 179 -18.45 0.14 -14.12
C SER A 179 -19.82 -0.18 -14.71
N GLY A 180 -20.78 -0.42 -13.83
CA GLY A 180 -22.16 -0.75 -14.18
C GLY A 180 -22.64 -2.01 -13.46
N GLU A 181 -23.65 -2.66 -14.01
CA GLU A 181 -24.19 -3.90 -13.46
C GLU A 181 -23.17 -5.05 -13.62
N THR A 182 -22.85 -5.72 -12.52
CA THR A 182 -21.88 -6.82 -12.50
C THR A 182 -22.50 -8.21 -12.49
N TYR A 183 -23.80 -8.28 -12.19
CA TYR A 183 -24.55 -9.53 -12.15
C TYR A 183 -25.46 -9.63 -13.38
N PRO A 184 -25.60 -10.82 -14.00
CA PRO A 184 -24.95 -12.08 -13.66
C PRO A 184 -23.59 -12.33 -14.36
N ASP A 185 -23.17 -11.44 -15.24
CA ASP A 185 -22.14 -11.69 -16.26
C ASP A 185 -20.75 -11.12 -15.91
N ARG A 186 -20.55 -10.69 -14.65
CA ARG A 186 -19.27 -10.23 -14.12
C ARG A 186 -18.64 -9.10 -14.94
N MET A 187 -19.38 -8.06 -15.24
CA MET A 187 -18.92 -6.90 -15.99
C MET A 187 -18.92 -7.05 -17.53
N ALA A 188 -19.50 -8.09 -18.12
CA ALA A 188 -19.63 -8.14 -19.58
C ALA A 188 -20.44 -6.95 -20.13
N GLY A 189 -21.39 -6.41 -19.34
CA GLY A 189 -22.11 -5.16 -19.63
C GLY A 189 -21.43 -3.89 -19.13
N GLY A 190 -20.24 -3.97 -18.54
CA GLY A 190 -19.54 -2.82 -17.98
C GLY A 190 -19.12 -1.83 -19.07
N ILE A 191 -19.22 -0.54 -18.75
CA ILE A 191 -18.85 0.57 -19.63
C ILE A 191 -17.62 1.25 -19.02
N TYR A 192 -16.57 1.43 -19.82
CA TYR A 192 -15.41 2.19 -19.39
C TYR A 192 -15.75 3.68 -19.36
N GLY A 193 -15.45 4.34 -18.25
CA GLY A 193 -15.75 5.75 -18.07
C GLY A 193 -15.21 6.29 -16.75
N ARG A 194 -15.44 7.57 -16.52
CA ARG A 194 -15.22 8.24 -15.24
C ARG A 194 -16.52 8.29 -14.46
N TYR A 195 -16.47 7.82 -13.24
CA TYR A 195 -17.62 7.72 -12.33
C TYR A 195 -17.37 8.46 -11.05
N GLU A 196 -18.43 9.08 -10.51
CA GLU A 196 -18.42 9.78 -9.24
C GLU A 196 -19.43 9.10 -8.30
N VAL A 197 -19.00 8.84 -7.08
CA VAL A 197 -19.81 8.22 -6.03
C VAL A 197 -19.84 9.15 -4.83
N GLU A 198 -21.03 9.59 -4.45
CA GLU A 198 -21.24 10.39 -3.26
C GLU A 198 -21.42 9.48 -2.03
N GLY A 199 -20.72 9.79 -0.95
CA GLY A 199 -20.77 9.03 0.29
C GLY A 199 -20.16 7.63 0.18
N LEU A 200 -20.76 6.68 0.89
CA LEU A 200 -20.40 5.25 0.79
C LEU A 200 -21.29 4.58 -0.25
N PRO A 201 -20.74 3.70 -1.08
CA PRO A 201 -21.54 2.96 -2.05
C PRO A 201 -22.58 2.10 -1.31
N VAL A 202 -23.81 2.10 -1.81
CA VAL A 202 -24.88 1.26 -1.31
C VAL A 202 -25.25 0.28 -2.41
N THR A 203 -25.10 -1.02 -2.12
CA THR A 203 -25.50 -2.07 -3.04
C THR A 203 -27.04 -2.28 -2.98
N PRO A 204 -27.71 -2.52 -4.10
CA PRO A 204 -29.12 -2.87 -4.11
C PRO A 204 -29.40 -4.28 -3.59
N TYR A 205 -28.38 -5.11 -3.42
CA TYR A 205 -28.55 -6.49 -2.98
C TYR A 205 -28.68 -6.56 -1.46
N LEU A 206 -29.64 -7.37 -0.99
CA LEU A 206 -29.88 -7.59 0.44
C LEU A 206 -28.82 -8.50 1.07
N VAL A 207 -28.19 -9.34 0.26
CA VAL A 207 -27.13 -10.26 0.68
C VAL A 207 -25.91 -10.10 -0.23
N PRO A 208 -24.69 -10.33 0.28
CA PRO A 208 -23.47 -10.21 -0.54
C PRO A 208 -23.40 -11.37 -1.54
N GLN A 209 -23.80 -11.12 -2.76
CA GLN A 209 -23.66 -12.05 -3.89
C GLN A 209 -22.34 -11.78 -4.62
N GLU A 210 -22.41 -11.25 -5.83
CA GLU A 210 -21.24 -10.89 -6.63
C GLU A 210 -20.69 -9.50 -6.30
N CYS A 211 -21.42 -8.71 -5.56
CA CYS A 211 -21.09 -7.32 -5.32
C CYS A 211 -19.96 -7.10 -4.32
N GLY A 212 -19.42 -8.12 -3.68
CA GLY A 212 -18.32 -8.02 -2.72
C GLY A 212 -18.39 -6.79 -1.79
N MET A 213 -17.86 -6.84 -0.62
CA MET A 213 -17.75 -5.63 0.21
C MET A 213 -16.30 -5.15 0.28
#